data_7b387db08eea9e63c08a12e45add7f3a
#
_entry.id   7b387db08eea9e63c08a12e45add7f3a
#
_cell.length_a   1.000
_cell.length_b   1.000
_cell.length_c   1.000
_cell.angle_alpha   90.00
_cell.angle_beta   90.00
_cell.angle_gamma   90.00
#
_symmetry.space_group_name_H-M   'P 1'
#
loop_
_entity.id
_entity.type
_entity.pdbx_description
1 polymer ?
#
loop_
_entity_poly.entity_id
_entity_poly.type
_entity_poly.pdbx_seq_one_letter_code
_entity_poly.pdbx_strand_id
1 'polypeptide(L)'
;MNKLKLQTSIFVLTAFLLGCNEFMIVGIISDLAQSFNGSLSLLGLLVTLFGIVYAGTTPVLTAWTNRWPRYHVLMWLMGIFCIGNTLTAMAPNLFWLFVSRVITAAVAGTIISLVLAFVSLLTPMEKRGMTVAAVFAGFSIASIIGVPVGTMISAAFSWRVSFGVISILSMLVWFLLAKILPRYSEQMAGNLNGQLSMFKDARIVWGIVVMIALMAAEYAFYTYIRPLIVKQLGFSVNQLSLLLGLIGIMFILGNLTAGQLIERYGTQKIGWVSGMVLVLLLMLTLTVNNSWSGLLNLGLLCFVLGMPGSMLQVMFLNTAERDFPMALNLASSLNPICTNIGVTIGSLTASIGIRYIKLAQIGWLGCGYALIGVLGSLSLLKALKRSKAKS
;
A
#
# COMPACT_ATOMS: atom_id res chain seq x y z
N MET A 1 -24.74 4.24 19.00
CA MET A 1 -23.31 3.98 18.72
C MET A 1 -22.49 5.14 19.29
N ASN A 2 -21.45 4.90 20.05
CA ASN A 2 -20.66 5.97 20.67
C ASN A 2 -20.03 6.82 19.56
N LYS A 3 -20.10 8.17 19.63
CA LYS A 3 -19.62 9.12 18.58
C LYS A 3 -18.20 8.76 18.10
N LEU A 4 -17.32 8.38 19.03
CA LEU A 4 -15.96 7.97 18.73
C LEU A 4 -15.92 6.69 17.84
N LYS A 5 -16.75 5.67 18.13
CA LYS A 5 -16.80 4.44 17.33
C LYS A 5 -17.26 4.74 15.90
N LEU A 6 -18.25 5.63 15.73
CA LEU A 6 -18.72 6.05 14.41
C LEU A 6 -17.62 6.78 13.63
N GLN A 7 -16.91 7.72 14.26
CA GLN A 7 -15.80 8.43 13.64
C GLN A 7 -14.68 7.46 13.21
N THR A 8 -14.28 6.54 14.10
CA THR A 8 -13.28 5.51 13.80
C THR A 8 -13.69 4.66 12.60
N SER A 9 -14.95 4.18 12.56
CA SER A 9 -15.45 3.37 11.45
C SER A 9 -15.39 4.11 10.11
N ILE A 10 -15.69 5.42 10.09
CA ILE A 10 -15.62 6.23 8.86
C ILE A 10 -14.18 6.49 8.45
N PHE A 11 -13.26 6.70 9.40
CA PHE A 11 -11.84 6.81 9.09
C PHE A 11 -11.25 5.52 8.51
N VAL A 12 -11.63 4.35 9.07
CA VAL A 12 -11.28 3.03 8.56
C VAL A 12 -11.82 2.83 7.14
N LEU A 13 -13.08 3.20 6.91
CA LEU A 13 -13.73 3.11 5.60
C LEU A 13 -13.07 4.07 4.58
N THR A 14 -12.67 5.27 5.00
CA THR A 14 -11.91 6.20 4.15
C THR A 14 -10.60 5.56 3.70
N ALA A 15 -9.81 5.02 4.64
CA ALA A 15 -8.55 4.35 4.33
C ALA A 15 -8.76 3.12 3.43
N PHE A 16 -9.81 2.34 3.68
CA PHE A 16 -10.20 1.20 2.84
C PHE A 16 -10.50 1.63 1.40
N LEU A 17 -11.28 2.69 1.18
CA LEU A 17 -11.60 3.17 -0.16
C LEU A 17 -10.38 3.74 -0.90
N LEU A 18 -9.49 4.43 -0.20
CA LEU A 18 -8.22 4.89 -0.77
C LEU A 18 -7.38 3.71 -1.23
N GLY A 19 -7.26 2.66 -0.40
CA GLY A 19 -6.54 1.44 -0.76
C GLY A 19 -7.22 0.66 -1.89
N CYS A 20 -8.56 0.53 -1.91
CA CYS A 20 -9.27 -0.09 -3.04
C CYS A 20 -9.00 0.65 -4.36
N ASN A 21 -9.04 1.98 -4.34
CA ASN A 21 -8.71 2.78 -5.52
C ASN A 21 -7.27 2.50 -6.00
N GLU A 22 -6.32 2.39 -5.09
CA GLU A 22 -4.91 2.16 -5.40
C GLU A 22 -4.67 0.75 -5.97
N PHE A 23 -5.13 -0.30 -5.27
CA PHE A 23 -4.72 -1.68 -5.54
C PHE A 23 -5.60 -2.40 -6.56
N MET A 24 -6.88 -2.07 -6.69
CA MET A 24 -7.82 -2.77 -7.56
C MET A 24 -7.37 -2.82 -9.02
N ILE A 25 -6.62 -1.82 -9.49
CA ILE A 25 -6.14 -1.74 -10.87
C ILE A 25 -5.29 -2.95 -11.28
N VAL A 26 -4.55 -3.53 -10.33
CA VAL A 26 -3.72 -4.73 -10.56
C VAL A 26 -4.58 -5.91 -11.01
N GLY A 27 -5.75 -6.09 -10.41
CA GLY A 27 -6.67 -7.17 -10.73
C GLY A 27 -7.36 -7.01 -12.09
N ILE A 28 -7.54 -5.78 -12.56
CA ILE A 28 -8.29 -5.47 -13.79
C ILE A 28 -7.41 -5.00 -14.96
N ILE A 29 -6.08 -5.05 -14.80
CA ILE A 29 -5.11 -4.54 -15.80
C ILE A 29 -5.29 -5.18 -17.19
N SER A 30 -5.68 -6.46 -17.24
CA SER A 30 -5.92 -7.17 -18.49
C SER A 30 -7.23 -6.72 -19.17
N ASP A 31 -8.27 -6.39 -18.39
CA ASP A 31 -9.55 -5.87 -18.92
C ASP A 31 -9.34 -4.47 -19.51
N LEU A 32 -8.51 -3.65 -18.85
CA LEU A 32 -8.11 -2.33 -19.36
C LEU A 32 -7.31 -2.48 -20.65
N ALA A 33 -6.34 -3.40 -20.70
CA ALA A 33 -5.54 -3.66 -21.89
C ALA A 33 -6.41 -4.08 -23.08
N GLN A 34 -7.41 -4.93 -22.85
CA GLN A 34 -8.35 -5.35 -23.87
C GLN A 34 -9.27 -4.20 -24.30
N SER A 35 -9.83 -3.44 -23.35
CA SER A 35 -10.78 -2.35 -23.64
C SER A 35 -10.17 -1.20 -24.45
N PHE A 36 -8.88 -0.93 -24.26
CA PHE A 36 -8.19 0.17 -24.93
C PHE A 36 -7.20 -0.27 -26.00
N ASN A 37 -7.16 -1.57 -26.35
CA ASN A 37 -6.17 -2.15 -27.26
C ASN A 37 -4.72 -1.77 -26.88
N GLY A 38 -4.46 -1.65 -25.55
CA GLY A 38 -3.19 -1.24 -25.00
C GLY A 38 -2.30 -2.43 -24.60
N SER A 39 -0.98 -2.24 -24.58
CA SER A 39 -0.08 -3.26 -24.09
C SER A 39 -0.16 -3.38 -22.56
N LEU A 40 0.04 -4.59 -22.02
CA LEU A 40 0.13 -4.81 -20.56
C LEU A 40 1.23 -3.93 -19.92
N SER A 41 2.35 -3.74 -20.63
CA SER A 41 3.43 -2.86 -20.20
C SER A 41 2.96 -1.42 -20.00
N LEU A 42 2.20 -0.88 -20.96
CA LEU A 42 1.65 0.49 -20.86
C LEU A 42 0.67 0.62 -19.71
N LEU A 43 -0.22 -0.36 -19.52
CA LEU A 43 -1.20 -0.35 -18.43
C LEU A 43 -0.54 -0.57 -17.07
N GLY A 44 0.56 -1.32 -16.99
CA GLY A 44 1.37 -1.46 -15.77
C GLY A 44 1.94 -0.12 -15.27
N LEU A 45 2.21 0.82 -16.19
CA LEU A 45 2.63 2.18 -15.82
C LEU A 45 1.57 2.97 -15.02
N LEU A 46 0.29 2.57 -15.05
CA LEU A 46 -0.73 3.17 -14.19
C LEU A 46 -0.44 2.97 -12.70
N VAL A 47 0.09 1.80 -12.33
CA VAL A 47 0.52 1.50 -10.95
C VAL A 47 1.74 2.35 -10.58
N THR A 48 2.73 2.38 -11.49
CA THR A 48 3.95 3.18 -11.34
C THR A 48 3.63 4.67 -11.17
N LEU A 49 2.81 5.21 -12.07
CA LEU A 49 2.43 6.63 -12.07
C LEU A 49 1.69 6.99 -10.78
N PHE A 50 0.78 6.13 -10.33
CA PHE A 50 0.06 6.34 -9.07
C PHE A 50 1.05 6.47 -7.91
N GLY A 51 1.99 5.55 -7.77
CA GLY A 51 3.00 5.57 -6.70
C GLY A 51 3.92 6.81 -6.76
N ILE A 52 4.39 7.20 -7.96
CA ILE A 52 5.21 8.42 -8.15
C ILE A 52 4.45 9.65 -7.70
N VAL A 53 3.22 9.81 -8.20
CA VAL A 53 2.39 10.98 -7.90
C VAL A 53 2.06 11.01 -6.41
N TYR A 54 1.61 9.88 -5.85
CA TYR A 54 1.32 9.76 -4.42
C TYR A 54 2.52 10.16 -3.55
N ALA A 55 3.69 9.57 -3.79
CA ALA A 55 4.89 9.84 -3.00
C ALA A 55 5.41 11.28 -3.15
N GLY A 56 5.32 11.84 -4.36
CA GLY A 56 5.79 13.19 -4.64
C GLY A 56 4.85 14.29 -4.17
N THR A 57 3.53 14.09 -4.34
CA THR A 57 2.55 15.14 -4.00
C THR A 57 2.19 15.16 -2.51
N THR A 58 2.21 14.01 -1.83
CA THR A 58 1.82 13.94 -0.41
C THR A 58 2.57 14.93 0.48
N PRO A 59 3.92 14.98 0.52
CA PRO A 59 4.63 15.92 1.37
C PRO A 59 4.38 17.39 0.96
N VAL A 60 4.35 17.66 -0.35
CA VAL A 60 4.15 19.00 -0.89
C VAL A 60 2.74 19.52 -0.55
N LEU A 61 1.73 18.72 -0.85
CA LEU A 61 0.34 19.12 -0.65
C LEU A 61 0.00 19.20 0.84
N THR A 62 0.55 18.30 1.67
CA THR A 62 0.39 18.36 3.13
C THR A 62 1.01 19.64 3.70
N ALA A 63 2.23 19.98 3.27
CA ALA A 63 2.89 21.22 3.70
C ALA A 63 2.13 22.48 3.25
N TRP A 64 1.67 22.50 2.00
CA TRP A 64 0.93 23.63 1.43
C TRP A 64 -0.42 23.85 2.10
N THR A 65 -1.14 22.76 2.38
CA THR A 65 -2.48 22.80 2.99
C THR A 65 -2.48 23.06 4.49
N ASN A 66 -1.34 22.96 5.17
CA ASN A 66 -1.22 23.29 6.60
C ASN A 66 -1.63 24.71 6.97
N ARG A 67 -1.77 25.61 5.99
CA ARG A 67 -2.20 27.01 6.19
C ARG A 67 -3.72 27.15 6.34
N TRP A 68 -4.49 26.14 5.96
CA TRP A 68 -5.95 26.17 5.93
C TRP A 68 -6.58 25.23 6.95
N PRO A 69 -7.82 25.51 7.42
CA PRO A 69 -8.50 24.64 8.36
C PRO A 69 -8.61 23.20 7.81
N ARG A 70 -8.15 22.23 8.59
CA ARG A 70 -8.08 20.80 8.21
C ARG A 70 -9.38 20.25 7.64
N TYR A 71 -10.52 20.69 8.20
CA TYR A 71 -11.85 20.28 7.73
C TYR A 71 -12.06 20.66 6.27
N HIS A 72 -11.85 21.92 5.91
CA HIS A 72 -12.07 22.40 4.55
C HIS A 72 -11.11 21.73 3.57
N VAL A 73 -9.84 21.57 3.95
CA VAL A 73 -8.86 20.86 3.13
C VAL A 73 -9.31 19.42 2.87
N LEU A 74 -9.70 18.68 3.92
CA LEU A 74 -10.16 17.29 3.75
C LEU A 74 -11.39 17.21 2.85
N MET A 75 -12.36 18.13 3.01
CA MET A 75 -13.55 18.16 2.15
C MET A 75 -13.21 18.44 0.69
N TRP A 76 -12.33 19.38 0.40
CA TRP A 76 -11.87 19.66 -0.96
C TRP A 76 -11.14 18.47 -1.58
N LEU A 77 -10.20 17.88 -0.84
CA LEU A 77 -9.42 16.75 -1.34
C LEU A 77 -10.30 15.49 -1.57
N MET A 78 -11.26 15.22 -0.68
CA MET A 78 -12.25 14.15 -0.88
C MET A 78 -13.15 14.42 -2.10
N GLY A 79 -13.56 15.66 -2.33
CA GLY A 79 -14.28 16.05 -3.53
C GLY A 79 -13.47 15.79 -4.82
N ILE A 80 -12.20 16.19 -4.82
CA ILE A 80 -11.28 15.93 -5.94
C ILE A 80 -11.09 14.40 -6.14
N PHE A 81 -10.97 13.63 -5.06
CA PHE A 81 -10.87 12.17 -5.12
C PHE A 81 -12.13 11.54 -5.73
N CYS A 82 -13.33 12.00 -5.35
CA CYS A 82 -14.59 11.56 -5.95
C CYS A 82 -14.66 11.89 -7.45
N ILE A 83 -14.29 13.11 -7.83
CA ILE A 83 -14.23 13.52 -9.26
C ILE A 83 -13.26 12.61 -10.02
N GLY A 84 -12.04 12.37 -9.48
CA GLY A 84 -11.06 11.52 -10.10
C GLY A 84 -11.55 10.07 -10.29
N ASN A 85 -12.26 9.48 -9.31
CA ASN A 85 -12.86 8.15 -9.42
C ASN A 85 -13.97 8.11 -10.47
N THR A 86 -14.82 9.13 -10.53
CA THR A 86 -15.87 9.26 -11.54
C THR A 86 -15.26 9.35 -12.94
N LEU A 87 -14.23 10.19 -13.12
CA LEU A 87 -13.49 10.29 -14.38
C LEU A 87 -12.84 8.97 -14.77
N THR A 88 -12.32 8.21 -13.81
CA THR A 88 -11.77 6.87 -14.08
C THR A 88 -12.87 5.94 -14.63
N ALA A 89 -14.03 5.89 -13.99
CA ALA A 89 -15.16 5.06 -14.41
C ALA A 89 -15.67 5.42 -15.81
N MET A 90 -15.63 6.72 -16.16
CA MET A 90 -16.13 7.27 -17.42
C MET A 90 -15.04 7.45 -18.49
N ALA A 91 -13.78 7.04 -18.24
CA ALA A 91 -12.66 7.30 -19.13
C ALA A 91 -12.91 6.79 -20.56
N PRO A 92 -12.96 7.69 -21.57
CA PRO A 92 -13.22 7.30 -22.95
C PRO A 92 -11.99 6.70 -23.65
N ASN A 93 -10.79 7.05 -23.17
CA ASN A 93 -9.52 6.60 -23.73
C ASN A 93 -8.43 6.54 -22.65
N LEU A 94 -7.25 6.04 -23.02
CA LEU A 94 -6.11 5.88 -22.12
C LEU A 94 -5.65 7.20 -21.50
N PHE A 95 -5.65 8.29 -22.28
CA PHE A 95 -5.22 9.61 -21.77
C PHE A 95 -6.04 10.03 -20.55
N TRP A 96 -7.38 9.98 -20.65
CA TRP A 96 -8.27 10.32 -19.53
C TRP A 96 -8.17 9.34 -18.39
N LEU A 97 -7.90 8.07 -18.66
CA LEU A 97 -7.61 7.09 -17.62
C LEU A 97 -6.35 7.48 -16.82
N PHE A 98 -5.25 7.82 -17.52
CA PHE A 98 -4.02 8.27 -16.84
C PHE A 98 -4.22 9.57 -16.07
N VAL A 99 -4.90 10.56 -16.65
CA VAL A 99 -5.21 11.84 -15.98
C VAL A 99 -6.01 11.61 -14.69
N SER A 100 -7.05 10.79 -14.77
CA SER A 100 -7.88 10.49 -13.58
C SER A 100 -7.10 9.79 -12.46
N ARG A 101 -6.15 8.90 -12.81
CA ARG A 101 -5.25 8.25 -11.86
C ARG A 101 -4.27 9.23 -11.21
N VAL A 102 -3.74 10.18 -11.97
CA VAL A 102 -2.92 11.28 -11.43
C VAL A 102 -3.72 12.10 -10.42
N ILE A 103 -4.96 12.46 -10.76
CA ILE A 103 -5.84 13.25 -9.87
C ILE A 103 -6.09 12.51 -8.54
N THR A 104 -6.47 11.22 -8.61
CA THR A 104 -6.74 10.44 -7.39
C THR A 104 -5.48 10.22 -6.55
N ALA A 105 -4.35 9.90 -7.18
CA ALA A 105 -3.08 9.68 -6.51
C ALA A 105 -2.57 10.96 -5.81
N ALA A 106 -2.71 12.12 -6.47
CA ALA A 106 -2.21 13.39 -5.95
C ALA A 106 -2.83 13.76 -4.59
N VAL A 107 -4.07 13.38 -4.34
CA VAL A 107 -4.78 13.75 -3.12
C VAL A 107 -4.80 12.64 -2.06
N ALA A 108 -4.65 11.37 -2.47
CA ALA A 108 -4.86 10.21 -1.60
C ALA A 108 -3.95 10.22 -0.36
N GLY A 109 -2.65 10.51 -0.51
CA GLY A 109 -1.71 10.55 0.59
C GLY A 109 -1.98 11.67 1.58
N THR A 110 -2.42 12.84 1.11
CA THR A 110 -2.79 13.95 1.99
C THR A 110 -4.12 13.68 2.70
N ILE A 111 -5.07 13.02 2.06
CA ILE A 111 -6.33 12.59 2.70
C ILE A 111 -6.03 11.67 3.88
N ILE A 112 -5.21 10.63 3.72
CA ILE A 112 -4.87 9.73 4.83
C ILE A 112 -4.12 10.46 5.95
N SER A 113 -3.22 11.39 5.62
CA SER A 113 -2.51 12.21 6.60
C SER A 113 -3.48 13.08 7.42
N LEU A 114 -4.48 13.69 6.78
CA LEU A 114 -5.52 14.47 7.46
C LEU A 114 -6.45 13.60 8.31
N VAL A 115 -6.80 12.39 7.84
CA VAL A 115 -7.56 11.41 8.63
C VAL A 115 -6.81 11.09 9.91
N LEU A 116 -5.51 10.80 9.85
CA LEU A 116 -4.67 10.53 11.02
C LEU A 116 -4.56 11.76 11.95
N ALA A 117 -4.52 12.97 11.38
CA ALA A 117 -4.55 14.20 12.16
C ALA A 117 -5.89 14.37 12.93
N PHE A 118 -7.02 14.02 12.30
CA PHE A 118 -8.32 13.99 13.00
C PHE A 118 -8.41 12.88 14.03
N VAL A 119 -7.83 11.70 13.78
CA VAL A 119 -7.71 10.65 14.81
C VAL A 119 -6.97 11.19 16.03
N SER A 120 -5.84 11.87 15.83
CA SER A 120 -5.06 12.45 16.93
C SER A 120 -5.83 13.54 17.70
N LEU A 121 -6.70 14.29 17.03
CA LEU A 121 -7.51 15.36 17.63
C LEU A 121 -8.72 14.81 18.40
N LEU A 122 -9.41 13.81 17.84
CA LEU A 122 -10.73 13.36 18.32
C LEU A 122 -10.67 12.15 19.26
N THR A 123 -9.54 11.45 19.29
CA THR A 123 -9.37 10.21 20.07
C THR A 123 -8.59 10.48 21.36
N PRO A 124 -9.09 10.07 22.53
CA PRO A 124 -8.34 10.11 23.78
C PRO A 124 -6.97 9.43 23.65
N MET A 125 -5.98 9.94 24.40
CA MET A 125 -4.58 9.52 24.25
C MET A 125 -4.38 8.01 24.42
N GLU A 126 -5.13 7.40 25.33
CA GLU A 126 -5.07 5.96 25.65
C GLU A 126 -5.58 5.07 24.49
N LYS A 127 -6.45 5.61 23.62
CA LYS A 127 -7.07 4.88 22.49
C LYS A 127 -6.51 5.29 21.13
N ARG A 128 -5.66 6.32 21.09
CA ARG A 128 -5.14 6.89 19.83
C ARG A 128 -4.36 5.87 19.00
N GLY A 129 -3.45 5.13 19.65
CA GLY A 129 -2.67 4.09 18.99
C GLY A 129 -3.54 3.00 18.34
N MET A 130 -4.55 2.51 19.07
CA MET A 130 -5.49 1.53 18.55
C MET A 130 -6.32 2.07 17.37
N THR A 131 -6.74 3.35 17.43
CA THR A 131 -7.51 3.97 16.34
C THR A 131 -6.66 4.18 15.09
N VAL A 132 -5.40 4.60 15.25
CA VAL A 132 -4.43 4.69 14.13
C VAL A 132 -4.20 3.31 13.51
N ALA A 133 -3.98 2.28 14.33
CA ALA A 133 -3.82 0.91 13.85
C ALA A 133 -5.05 0.41 13.09
N ALA A 134 -6.26 0.74 13.55
CA ALA A 134 -7.50 0.39 12.85
C ALA A 134 -7.62 1.08 11.47
N VAL A 135 -7.20 2.34 11.34
CA VAL A 135 -7.17 3.04 10.04
C VAL A 135 -6.22 2.36 9.07
N PHE A 136 -5.01 2.01 9.52
CA PHE A 136 -4.06 1.26 8.68
C PHE A 136 -4.52 -0.16 8.36
N ALA A 137 -5.24 -0.81 9.29
CA ALA A 137 -5.87 -2.10 9.00
C ALA A 137 -6.90 -1.98 7.87
N GLY A 138 -7.69 -0.88 7.82
CA GLY A 138 -8.60 -0.60 6.70
C GLY A 138 -7.89 -0.54 5.36
N PHE A 139 -6.75 0.14 5.28
CA PHE A 139 -5.92 0.22 4.09
C PHE A 139 -5.32 -1.15 3.71
N SER A 140 -4.84 -1.91 4.68
CA SER A 140 -4.32 -3.27 4.46
C SER A 140 -5.41 -4.24 4.00
N ILE A 141 -6.61 -4.15 4.55
CA ILE A 141 -7.76 -4.95 4.10
C ILE A 141 -8.11 -4.64 2.64
N ALA A 142 -7.99 -3.38 2.23
CA ALA A 142 -8.22 -2.97 0.85
C ALA A 142 -7.22 -3.61 -0.13
N SER A 143 -5.96 -3.74 0.23
CA SER A 143 -4.95 -4.40 -0.62
C SER A 143 -5.26 -5.89 -0.84
N ILE A 144 -5.94 -6.51 0.13
CA ILE A 144 -6.26 -7.94 0.12
C ILE A 144 -7.61 -8.20 -0.54
N ILE A 145 -8.63 -7.43 -0.19
CA ILE A 145 -10.02 -7.63 -0.67
C ILE A 145 -10.30 -6.82 -1.92
N GLY A 146 -9.69 -5.64 -2.07
CA GLY A 146 -9.94 -4.72 -3.18
C GLY A 146 -9.63 -5.33 -4.54
N VAL A 147 -8.52 -6.07 -4.65
CA VAL A 147 -8.14 -6.73 -5.91
C VAL A 147 -9.15 -7.82 -6.31
N PRO A 148 -9.47 -8.83 -5.46
CA PRO A 148 -10.48 -9.83 -5.79
C PRO A 148 -11.85 -9.26 -6.08
N VAL A 149 -12.36 -8.36 -5.24
CA VAL A 149 -13.70 -7.75 -5.39
C VAL A 149 -13.75 -6.91 -6.68
N GLY A 150 -12.74 -6.10 -6.94
CA GLY A 150 -12.64 -5.34 -8.18
C GLY A 150 -12.63 -6.23 -9.42
N THR A 151 -11.91 -7.36 -9.36
CA THR A 151 -11.86 -8.35 -10.43
C THR A 151 -13.21 -9.05 -10.63
N MET A 152 -13.92 -9.40 -9.53
CA MET A 152 -15.27 -10.00 -9.60
C MET A 152 -16.26 -9.05 -10.27
N ILE A 153 -16.30 -7.79 -9.85
CA ILE A 153 -17.18 -6.78 -10.44
C ILE A 153 -16.82 -6.55 -11.92
N SER A 154 -15.52 -6.48 -12.24
CA SER A 154 -15.05 -6.32 -13.59
C SER A 154 -15.46 -7.49 -14.50
N ALA A 155 -15.34 -8.71 -14.01
CA ALA A 155 -15.72 -9.92 -14.75
C ALA A 155 -17.24 -10.07 -14.94
N ALA A 156 -18.03 -9.67 -13.93
CA ALA A 156 -19.50 -9.77 -13.97
C ALA A 156 -20.15 -8.68 -14.82
N PHE A 157 -19.58 -7.47 -14.82
CA PHE A 157 -20.16 -6.29 -15.48
C PHE A 157 -19.13 -5.60 -16.38
N SER A 158 -18.23 -4.82 -15.80
CA SER A 158 -17.10 -4.17 -16.48
C SER A 158 -16.16 -3.51 -15.46
N TRP A 159 -14.92 -3.23 -15.87
CA TRP A 159 -13.98 -2.47 -15.06
C TRP A 159 -14.49 -1.04 -14.72
N ARG A 160 -15.33 -0.46 -15.57
CA ARG A 160 -15.98 0.84 -15.33
C ARG A 160 -16.90 0.79 -14.12
N VAL A 161 -17.68 -0.28 -13.98
CA VAL A 161 -18.57 -0.49 -12.83
C VAL A 161 -17.76 -0.61 -11.53
N SER A 162 -16.59 -1.27 -11.56
CA SER A 162 -15.71 -1.39 -10.40
C SER A 162 -15.30 0.00 -9.86
N PHE A 163 -14.87 0.90 -10.74
CA PHE A 163 -14.55 2.28 -10.34
C PHE A 163 -15.78 3.13 -10.02
N GLY A 164 -16.91 2.85 -10.68
CA GLY A 164 -18.19 3.47 -10.36
C GLY A 164 -18.64 3.19 -8.92
N VAL A 165 -18.50 1.94 -8.47
CA VAL A 165 -18.78 1.55 -7.08
C VAL A 165 -17.88 2.29 -6.10
N ILE A 166 -16.55 2.38 -6.38
CA ILE A 166 -15.64 3.18 -5.54
C ILE A 166 -16.06 4.65 -5.53
N SER A 167 -16.46 5.21 -6.66
CA SER A 167 -16.89 6.60 -6.74
C SER A 167 -18.12 6.86 -5.85
N ILE A 168 -19.14 6.02 -5.94
CA ILE A 168 -20.38 6.15 -5.14
C ILE A 168 -20.06 6.00 -3.64
N LEU A 169 -19.28 4.99 -3.26
CA LEU A 169 -18.88 4.80 -1.86
C LEU A 169 -18.03 5.95 -1.34
N SER A 170 -17.15 6.51 -2.18
CA SER A 170 -16.34 7.69 -1.80
C SER A 170 -17.21 8.94 -1.58
N MET A 171 -18.24 9.15 -2.41
CA MET A 171 -19.22 10.22 -2.21
C MET A 171 -20.00 10.04 -0.89
N LEU A 172 -20.41 8.82 -0.58
CA LEU A 172 -21.08 8.50 0.68
C LEU A 172 -20.17 8.82 1.87
N VAL A 173 -18.91 8.39 1.83
CA VAL A 173 -17.92 8.65 2.89
C VAL A 173 -17.63 10.15 3.00
N TRP A 174 -17.49 10.86 1.89
CA TRP A 174 -17.34 12.31 1.88
C TRP A 174 -18.47 13.02 2.62
N PHE A 175 -19.73 12.64 2.33
CA PHE A 175 -20.90 13.17 3.02
C PHE A 175 -20.92 12.83 4.52
N LEU A 176 -20.54 11.60 4.90
CA LEU A 176 -20.44 11.20 6.30
C LEU A 176 -19.36 11.98 7.05
N LEU A 177 -18.18 12.19 6.43
CA LEU A 177 -17.12 13.03 6.99
C LEU A 177 -17.59 14.46 7.19
N ALA A 178 -18.30 15.04 6.22
CA ALA A 178 -18.84 16.39 6.31
C ALA A 178 -19.81 16.60 7.49
N LYS A 179 -20.56 15.54 7.86
CA LYS A 179 -21.51 15.58 9.00
C LYS A 179 -20.86 15.36 10.37
N ILE A 180 -19.78 14.62 10.45
CA ILE A 180 -19.25 14.09 11.72
C ILE A 180 -18.04 14.87 12.20
N LEU A 181 -17.26 15.47 11.29
CA LEU A 181 -16.04 16.17 11.64
C LEU A 181 -16.33 17.59 12.17
N PRO A 182 -15.55 18.04 13.18
CA PRO A 182 -15.62 19.42 13.65
C PRO A 182 -15.06 20.36 12.58
N ARG A 183 -15.77 21.46 12.33
CA ARG A 183 -15.38 22.47 11.34
C ARG A 183 -14.19 23.31 11.77
N TYR A 184 -13.97 23.44 13.08
CA TYR A 184 -12.87 24.20 13.67
C TYR A 184 -11.93 23.23 14.39
N SER A 185 -10.66 23.27 14.06
CA SER A 185 -9.60 22.53 14.73
C SER A 185 -8.38 23.44 14.85
N GLU A 186 -7.82 23.55 16.06
CA GLU A 186 -6.56 24.25 16.27
C GLU A 186 -5.44 23.56 15.46
N GLN A 187 -4.64 24.39 14.78
CA GLN A 187 -3.49 23.91 14.03
C GLN A 187 -2.32 23.81 15.01
N MET A 188 -1.88 22.59 15.31
CA MET A 188 -0.59 22.41 15.97
C MET A 188 0.51 22.55 14.91
N ALA A 189 1.22 23.68 14.93
CA ALA A 189 2.42 23.88 14.15
C ALA A 189 3.49 22.88 14.60
N GLY A 190 3.70 21.82 13.82
CA GLY A 190 4.76 20.85 14.11
C GLY A 190 6.14 21.44 13.80
N ASN A 191 7.09 21.30 14.71
CA ASN A 191 8.48 21.64 14.45
C ASN A 191 9.12 20.60 13.51
N LEU A 192 9.21 20.93 12.21
CA LEU A 192 9.75 20.05 11.16
C LEU A 192 11.19 19.62 11.43
N ASN A 193 12.02 20.51 11.99
CA ASN A 193 13.43 20.20 12.25
C ASN A 193 13.62 19.09 13.30
N GLY A 194 12.79 19.06 14.33
CA GLY A 194 12.79 17.99 15.34
C GLY A 194 12.34 16.63 14.77
N GLN A 195 11.39 16.65 13.82
CA GLN A 195 10.91 15.42 13.19
C GLN A 195 11.95 14.82 12.23
N LEU A 196 12.65 15.66 11.47
CA LEU A 196 13.66 15.21 10.49
C LEU A 196 14.91 14.61 11.16
N SER A 197 15.17 14.90 12.43
CA SER A 197 16.30 14.31 13.18
C SER A 197 16.27 12.79 13.22
N MET A 198 15.06 12.17 13.13
CA MET A 198 14.87 10.74 13.10
C MET A 198 15.58 10.06 11.90
N PHE A 199 15.71 10.75 10.77
CA PHE A 199 16.42 10.20 9.58
C PHE A 199 17.93 10.08 9.76
N LYS A 200 18.51 10.59 10.86
CA LYS A 200 19.92 10.35 11.21
C LYS A 200 20.13 9.01 11.91
N ASP A 201 19.08 8.36 12.35
CA ASP A 201 19.15 7.07 13.02
C ASP A 201 19.30 5.91 12.02
N ALA A 202 20.35 5.11 12.17
CA ALA A 202 20.64 4.00 11.27
C ALA A 202 19.53 2.93 11.27
N ARG A 203 18.75 2.77 12.37
CA ARG A 203 17.62 1.83 12.42
C ARG A 203 16.50 2.28 11.50
N ILE A 204 16.22 3.57 11.48
CA ILE A 204 15.20 4.17 10.61
C ILE A 204 15.64 4.08 9.16
N VAL A 205 16.86 4.50 8.84
CA VAL A 205 17.39 4.48 7.47
C VAL A 205 17.39 3.07 6.88
N TRP A 206 17.94 2.09 7.60
CA TRP A 206 17.95 0.71 7.12
C TRP A 206 16.55 0.09 7.08
N GLY A 207 15.66 0.45 8.01
CA GLY A 207 14.26 0.05 7.95
C GLY A 207 13.55 0.55 6.70
N ILE A 208 13.77 1.81 6.31
CA ILE A 208 13.27 2.41 5.06
C ILE A 208 13.80 1.64 3.84
N VAL A 209 15.11 1.38 3.79
CA VAL A 209 15.72 0.63 2.69
C VAL A 209 15.11 -0.77 2.56
N VAL A 210 14.95 -1.50 3.67
CA VAL A 210 14.35 -2.84 3.67
C VAL A 210 12.90 -2.78 3.21
N MET A 211 12.12 -1.80 3.70
CA MET A 211 10.71 -1.66 3.33
C MET A 211 10.56 -1.39 1.83
N ILE A 212 11.29 -0.40 1.30
CA ILE A 212 11.25 -0.07 -0.13
C ILE A 212 11.69 -1.25 -0.98
N ALA A 213 12.76 -1.94 -0.59
CA ALA A 213 13.28 -3.07 -1.34
C ALA A 213 12.30 -4.26 -1.39
N LEU A 214 11.68 -4.61 -0.27
CA LEU A 214 10.72 -5.73 -0.23
C LEU A 214 9.42 -5.39 -0.96
N MET A 215 8.93 -4.15 -0.88
CA MET A 215 7.79 -3.69 -1.65
C MET A 215 8.10 -3.64 -3.15
N ALA A 216 9.31 -3.24 -3.54
CA ALA A 216 9.74 -3.30 -4.93
C ALA A 216 9.84 -4.75 -5.43
N ALA A 217 10.35 -5.67 -4.62
CA ALA A 217 10.38 -7.10 -4.93
C ALA A 217 8.98 -7.67 -5.14
N GLU A 218 8.01 -7.28 -4.31
CA GLU A 218 6.61 -7.67 -4.42
C GLU A 218 6.00 -7.16 -5.74
N TYR A 219 6.06 -5.86 -5.97
CA TYR A 219 5.39 -5.26 -7.13
C TYR A 219 6.11 -5.51 -8.46
N ALA A 220 7.33 -6.02 -8.43
CA ALA A 220 8.00 -6.53 -9.62
C ALA A 220 7.28 -7.74 -10.26
N PHE A 221 6.53 -8.54 -9.48
CA PHE A 221 5.68 -9.62 -10.03
C PHE A 221 4.18 -9.36 -9.83
N TYR A 222 3.78 -8.79 -8.69
CA TYR A 222 2.38 -8.63 -8.33
C TYR A 222 1.61 -7.71 -9.29
N THR A 223 2.27 -6.73 -9.89
CA THR A 223 1.71 -5.88 -10.95
C THR A 223 1.07 -6.67 -12.09
N TYR A 224 1.62 -7.85 -12.38
CA TYR A 224 1.13 -8.75 -13.42
C TYR A 224 0.59 -10.08 -12.87
N ILE A 225 0.11 -10.09 -11.61
CA ILE A 225 -0.43 -11.29 -10.96
C ILE A 225 -1.57 -11.92 -11.77
N ARG A 226 -2.46 -11.11 -12.35
CA ARG A 226 -3.57 -11.59 -13.18
C ARG A 226 -3.09 -12.30 -14.45
N PRO A 227 -2.30 -11.70 -15.35
CA PRO A 227 -1.76 -12.42 -16.49
C PRO A 227 -0.88 -13.62 -16.11
N LEU A 228 -0.19 -13.56 -14.95
CA LEU A 228 0.58 -14.68 -14.44
C LEU A 228 -0.33 -15.87 -14.11
N ILE A 229 -1.44 -15.67 -13.40
CA ILE A 229 -2.41 -16.72 -13.05
C ILE A 229 -3.13 -17.24 -14.29
N VAL A 230 -3.62 -16.35 -15.17
CA VAL A 230 -4.45 -16.78 -16.32
C VAL A 230 -3.63 -17.29 -17.48
N LYS A 231 -2.61 -16.52 -17.93
CA LYS A 231 -1.85 -16.85 -19.15
C LYS A 231 -0.71 -17.82 -18.90
N GLN A 232 -0.01 -17.71 -17.76
CA GLN A 232 1.16 -18.52 -17.49
C GLN A 232 0.80 -19.81 -16.73
N LEU A 233 -0.05 -19.72 -15.68
CA LEU A 233 -0.47 -20.88 -14.90
C LEU A 233 -1.67 -21.63 -15.54
N GLY A 234 -2.38 -21.02 -16.52
CA GLY A 234 -3.45 -21.66 -17.26
C GLY A 234 -4.79 -21.74 -16.55
N PHE A 235 -5.00 -21.01 -15.45
CA PHE A 235 -6.29 -20.97 -14.78
C PHE A 235 -7.32 -20.13 -15.56
N SER A 236 -8.59 -20.49 -15.47
CA SER A 236 -9.67 -19.75 -16.11
C SER A 236 -9.92 -18.38 -15.45
N VAL A 237 -10.44 -17.43 -16.23
CA VAL A 237 -10.83 -16.09 -15.70
C VAL A 237 -11.89 -16.23 -14.62
N ASN A 238 -12.78 -17.22 -14.71
CA ASN A 238 -13.81 -17.47 -13.70
C ASN A 238 -13.23 -17.89 -12.34
N GLN A 239 -12.07 -18.57 -12.34
CA GLN A 239 -11.36 -18.97 -11.11
C GLN A 239 -10.50 -17.83 -10.54
N LEU A 240 -10.17 -16.83 -11.34
CA LEU A 240 -9.21 -15.79 -10.98
C LEU A 240 -9.57 -15.07 -9.67
N SER A 241 -10.82 -14.65 -9.50
CA SER A 241 -11.25 -13.92 -8.30
C SER A 241 -11.12 -14.76 -7.04
N LEU A 242 -11.45 -16.06 -7.12
CA LEU A 242 -11.27 -17.01 -6.03
C LEU A 242 -9.78 -17.17 -5.68
N LEU A 243 -8.93 -17.35 -6.70
CA LEU A 243 -7.48 -17.53 -6.51
C LEU A 243 -6.83 -16.28 -5.93
N LEU A 244 -7.20 -15.09 -6.41
CA LEU A 244 -6.76 -13.82 -5.82
C LEU A 244 -7.24 -13.65 -4.38
N GLY A 245 -8.47 -14.12 -4.08
CA GLY A 245 -8.98 -14.16 -2.71
C GLY A 245 -8.17 -15.07 -1.79
N LEU A 246 -7.81 -16.27 -2.27
CA LEU A 246 -6.94 -17.19 -1.53
C LEU A 246 -5.54 -16.60 -1.29
N ILE A 247 -4.95 -15.98 -2.31
CA ILE A 247 -3.67 -15.27 -2.19
C ILE A 247 -3.79 -14.13 -1.17
N GLY A 248 -4.89 -13.37 -1.19
CA GLY A 248 -5.17 -12.33 -0.20
C GLY A 248 -5.28 -12.88 1.23
N ILE A 249 -5.92 -14.04 1.43
CA ILE A 249 -5.97 -14.72 2.73
C ILE A 249 -4.55 -15.09 3.19
N MET A 250 -3.68 -15.59 2.31
CA MET A 250 -2.29 -15.88 2.65
C MET A 250 -1.55 -14.62 3.12
N PHE A 251 -1.82 -13.47 2.50
CA PHE A 251 -1.26 -12.18 2.92
C PHE A 251 -1.73 -11.79 4.34
N ILE A 252 -3.04 -11.97 4.65
CA ILE A 252 -3.59 -11.76 6.00
C ILE A 252 -2.90 -12.66 7.01
N LEU A 253 -2.80 -13.95 6.72
CA LEU A 253 -2.16 -14.92 7.60
C LEU A 253 -0.69 -14.56 7.86
N GLY A 254 0.02 -14.07 6.83
CA GLY A 254 1.38 -13.55 6.96
C GLY A 254 1.44 -12.35 7.92
N ASN A 255 0.54 -11.38 7.76
CA ASN A 255 0.46 -10.21 8.62
C ASN A 255 0.15 -10.59 10.09
N LEU A 256 -0.78 -11.51 10.32
CA LEU A 256 -1.10 -12.02 11.67
C LEU A 256 0.12 -12.76 12.29
N THR A 257 0.82 -13.56 11.47
CA THR A 257 2.05 -14.25 11.90
C THR A 257 3.15 -13.24 12.27
N ALA A 258 3.25 -12.12 11.52
CA ALA A 258 4.17 -11.04 11.86
C ALA A 258 3.91 -10.48 13.26
N GLY A 259 2.63 -10.28 13.65
CA GLY A 259 2.26 -9.84 15.00
C GLY A 259 2.83 -10.77 16.09
N GLN A 260 2.64 -12.09 15.93
CA GLN A 260 3.18 -13.09 16.86
C GLN A 260 4.73 -13.12 16.89
N LEU A 261 5.36 -12.94 15.72
CA LEU A 261 6.82 -12.88 15.63
C LEU A 261 7.37 -11.62 16.31
N ILE A 262 6.67 -10.49 16.20
CA ILE A 262 7.05 -9.23 16.83
C ILE A 262 6.98 -9.36 18.37
N GLU A 263 5.91 -9.95 18.90
CA GLU A 263 5.74 -10.16 20.34
C GLU A 263 6.84 -11.04 20.93
N ARG A 264 7.25 -12.10 20.22
CA ARG A 264 8.25 -13.07 20.72
C ARG A 264 9.69 -12.64 20.45
N TYR A 265 9.98 -12.07 19.30
CA TYR A 265 11.35 -11.84 18.81
C TYR A 265 11.63 -10.39 18.42
N GLY A 266 10.65 -9.50 18.52
CA GLY A 266 10.76 -8.15 17.98
C GLY A 266 11.02 -8.18 16.47
N THR A 267 11.80 -7.23 15.97
CA THR A 267 12.16 -7.15 14.55
C THR A 267 13.35 -8.05 14.15
N GLN A 268 13.85 -8.90 15.05
CA GLN A 268 15.07 -9.70 14.78
C GLN A 268 14.90 -10.72 13.67
N LYS A 269 13.67 -11.16 13.39
CA LYS A 269 13.37 -12.14 12.35
C LYS A 269 13.24 -11.55 10.94
N ILE A 270 13.37 -10.22 10.77
CA ILE A 270 13.23 -9.57 9.47
C ILE A 270 14.25 -10.09 8.43
N GLY A 271 15.45 -10.46 8.84
CA GLY A 271 16.45 -11.05 7.95
C GLY A 271 16.02 -12.42 7.41
N TRP A 272 15.37 -13.22 8.23
CA TRP A 272 14.80 -14.52 7.81
C TRP A 272 13.67 -14.30 6.81
N VAL A 273 12.76 -13.37 7.10
CA VAL A 273 11.64 -13.03 6.22
C VAL A 273 12.15 -12.56 4.85
N SER A 274 13.13 -11.64 4.82
CA SER A 274 13.74 -11.17 3.57
C SER A 274 14.42 -12.31 2.79
N GLY A 275 15.12 -13.22 3.49
CA GLY A 275 15.75 -14.39 2.87
C GLY A 275 14.72 -15.36 2.25
N MET A 276 13.59 -15.58 2.93
CA MET A 276 12.50 -16.41 2.39
C MET A 276 11.87 -15.79 1.14
N VAL A 277 11.69 -14.47 1.12
CA VAL A 277 11.21 -13.75 -0.10
C VAL A 277 12.15 -14.00 -1.26
N LEU A 278 13.47 -13.87 -1.07
CA LEU A 278 14.45 -14.12 -2.13
C LEU A 278 14.38 -15.56 -2.64
N VAL A 279 14.35 -16.55 -1.75
CA VAL A 279 14.27 -17.98 -2.13
C VAL A 279 12.99 -18.26 -2.91
N LEU A 280 11.83 -17.77 -2.44
CA LEU A 280 10.56 -18.01 -3.12
C LEU A 280 10.47 -17.30 -4.48
N LEU A 281 11.08 -16.13 -4.65
CA LEU A 281 11.18 -15.46 -5.96
C LEU A 281 12.06 -16.23 -6.94
N LEU A 282 13.18 -16.79 -6.48
CA LEU A 282 14.02 -17.68 -7.30
C LEU A 282 13.26 -18.95 -7.70
N MET A 283 12.53 -19.54 -6.76
CA MET A 283 11.72 -20.72 -7.04
C MET A 283 10.53 -20.42 -7.95
N LEU A 284 10.02 -19.18 -7.98
CA LEU A 284 8.87 -18.82 -8.81
C LEU A 284 9.11 -19.14 -10.29
N THR A 285 10.32 -18.86 -10.81
CA THR A 285 10.67 -19.12 -12.21
C THR A 285 10.65 -20.61 -12.59
N LEU A 286 10.85 -21.49 -11.62
CA LEU A 286 10.80 -22.93 -11.80
C LEU A 286 9.37 -23.47 -11.63
N THR A 287 8.65 -22.96 -10.65
CA THR A 287 7.34 -23.46 -10.27
C THR A 287 6.21 -23.00 -11.19
N VAL A 288 6.35 -21.86 -11.87
CA VAL A 288 5.31 -21.35 -12.81
C VAL A 288 5.09 -22.21 -14.06
N ASN A 289 5.93 -23.22 -14.29
CA ASN A 289 5.74 -24.19 -15.37
C ASN A 289 4.65 -25.23 -15.07
N ASN A 290 4.21 -25.32 -13.82
CA ASN A 290 3.09 -26.16 -13.39
C ASN A 290 2.08 -25.30 -12.64
N SER A 291 0.80 -25.41 -12.99
CA SER A 291 -0.29 -24.57 -12.46
C SER A 291 -0.36 -24.58 -10.92
N TRP A 292 -0.36 -25.76 -10.32
CA TRP A 292 -0.53 -25.90 -8.87
C TRP A 292 0.72 -25.53 -8.06
N SER A 293 1.91 -25.92 -8.55
CA SER A 293 3.17 -25.54 -7.88
C SER A 293 3.42 -24.04 -7.95
N GLY A 294 3.09 -23.41 -9.10
CA GLY A 294 3.16 -21.96 -9.26
C GLY A 294 2.19 -21.23 -8.34
N LEU A 295 0.94 -21.70 -8.26
CA LEU A 295 -0.06 -21.14 -7.36
C LEU A 295 0.35 -21.26 -5.89
N LEU A 296 0.85 -22.42 -5.46
CA LEU A 296 1.34 -22.63 -4.11
C LEU A 296 2.51 -21.70 -3.79
N ASN A 297 3.46 -21.55 -4.70
CA ASN A 297 4.60 -20.64 -4.52
C ASN A 297 4.11 -19.17 -4.41
N LEU A 298 3.19 -18.73 -5.26
CA LEU A 298 2.60 -17.40 -5.16
C LEU A 298 1.90 -17.18 -3.82
N GLY A 299 1.15 -18.17 -3.33
CA GLY A 299 0.52 -18.12 -2.02
C GLY A 299 1.54 -17.99 -0.88
N LEU A 300 2.58 -18.81 -0.89
CA LEU A 300 3.67 -18.76 0.11
C LEU A 300 4.44 -17.44 0.02
N LEU A 301 4.70 -16.94 -1.18
CA LEU A 301 5.37 -15.67 -1.40
C LEU A 301 4.56 -14.51 -0.82
N CYS A 302 3.24 -14.45 -1.08
CA CYS A 302 2.35 -13.45 -0.52
C CYS A 302 2.18 -13.60 1.00
N PHE A 303 2.19 -14.83 1.53
CA PHE A 303 2.23 -15.06 2.98
C PHE A 303 3.46 -14.42 3.62
N VAL A 304 4.64 -14.64 3.06
CA VAL A 304 5.90 -14.07 3.60
C VAL A 304 5.94 -12.55 3.41
N LEU A 305 5.48 -12.04 2.27
CA LEU A 305 5.43 -10.61 1.96
C LEU A 305 4.39 -9.84 2.81
N GLY A 306 3.41 -10.52 3.40
CA GLY A 306 2.51 -9.94 4.39
C GLY A 306 3.19 -9.54 5.71
N MET A 307 4.41 -10.01 5.99
CA MET A 307 5.07 -9.80 7.29
C MET A 307 5.85 -8.47 7.40
N PRO A 308 6.67 -8.06 6.42
CA PRO A 308 7.61 -6.94 6.57
C PRO A 308 6.95 -5.61 6.96
N GLY A 309 5.79 -5.32 6.37
CA GLY A 309 5.07 -4.07 6.60
C GLY A 309 4.77 -3.84 8.09
N SER A 310 4.17 -4.82 8.75
CA SER A 310 3.85 -4.74 10.18
C SER A 310 5.10 -4.75 11.04
N MET A 311 6.09 -5.58 10.71
CA MET A 311 7.34 -5.67 11.48
C MET A 311 8.10 -4.35 11.49
N LEU A 312 8.22 -3.70 10.34
CA LEU A 312 8.94 -2.43 10.19
C LEU A 312 8.13 -1.25 10.74
N GLN A 313 6.80 -1.26 10.59
CA GLN A 313 5.93 -0.24 11.18
C GLN A 313 6.08 -0.19 12.70
N VAL A 314 6.03 -1.34 13.37
CA VAL A 314 6.22 -1.41 14.82
C VAL A 314 7.62 -0.95 15.22
N MET A 315 8.64 -1.30 14.45
CA MET A 315 10.02 -0.84 14.68
C MET A 315 10.13 0.69 14.54
N PHE A 316 9.51 1.30 13.53
CA PHE A 316 9.50 2.76 13.34
C PHE A 316 8.82 3.46 14.52
N LEU A 317 7.64 2.98 14.94
CA LEU A 317 6.91 3.56 16.05
C LEU A 317 7.65 3.44 17.37
N ASN A 318 8.16 2.26 17.71
CA ASN A 318 8.91 2.03 18.96
C ASN A 318 10.20 2.86 19.00
N THR A 319 10.89 3.02 17.85
CA THR A 319 12.09 3.86 17.80
C THR A 319 11.74 5.34 17.97
N ALA A 320 10.65 5.80 17.35
CA ALA A 320 10.21 7.18 17.49
C ALA A 320 9.70 7.47 18.90
N GLU A 321 8.89 6.59 19.48
CA GLU A 321 8.36 6.76 20.86
C GLU A 321 9.47 6.87 21.89
N ARG A 322 10.51 6.04 21.75
CA ARG A 322 11.62 6.00 22.69
C ARG A 322 12.62 7.15 22.53
N ASP A 323 13.05 7.39 21.28
CA ASP A 323 14.23 8.24 21.01
C ASP A 323 13.89 9.56 20.31
N PHE A 324 12.69 9.65 19.68
CA PHE A 324 12.23 10.80 18.89
C PHE A 324 10.73 11.10 19.07
N PRO A 325 10.24 11.41 20.31
CA PRO A 325 8.80 11.53 20.58
C PRO A 325 8.07 12.56 19.68
N MET A 326 8.76 13.64 19.28
CA MET A 326 8.21 14.65 18.38
C MET A 326 8.04 14.15 16.92
N ALA A 327 8.67 13.03 16.55
CA ALA A 327 8.61 12.44 15.23
C ALA A 327 7.61 11.28 15.11
N LEU A 328 6.79 10.99 16.14
CA LEU A 328 5.88 9.86 16.16
C LEU A 328 4.88 9.89 14.98
N ASN A 329 4.37 11.07 14.62
CA ASN A 329 3.49 11.24 13.47
C ASN A 329 4.21 10.95 12.14
N LEU A 330 5.47 11.36 12.02
CA LEU A 330 6.30 11.04 10.85
C LEU A 330 6.59 9.55 10.78
N ALA A 331 6.93 8.91 11.89
CA ALA A 331 7.16 7.47 11.97
C ALA A 331 5.94 6.66 11.54
N SER A 332 4.71 7.10 11.90
CA SER A 332 3.48 6.45 11.47
C SER A 332 3.24 6.55 9.96
N SER A 333 3.71 7.62 9.31
CA SER A 333 3.56 7.84 7.87
C SER A 333 4.69 7.21 7.02
N LEU A 334 5.79 6.74 7.62
CA LEU A 334 6.89 6.12 6.88
C LEU A 334 6.45 4.89 6.10
N ASN A 335 5.62 4.03 6.69
CA ASN A 335 5.17 2.80 6.02
C ASN A 335 4.45 3.09 4.70
N PRO A 336 3.35 3.87 4.63
CA PRO A 336 2.70 4.14 3.36
C PRO A 336 3.59 4.88 2.35
N ILE A 337 4.48 5.76 2.80
CA ILE A 337 5.43 6.46 1.91
C ILE A 337 6.41 5.45 1.31
N CYS A 338 7.07 4.63 2.13
CA CYS A 338 8.04 3.63 1.66
C CYS A 338 7.37 2.57 0.78
N THR A 339 6.14 2.15 1.13
CA THR A 339 5.34 1.24 0.31
C THR A 339 5.14 1.81 -1.08
N ASN A 340 4.68 3.05 -1.21
CA ASN A 340 4.43 3.67 -2.52
C ASN A 340 5.71 3.90 -3.33
N ILE A 341 6.83 4.21 -2.69
CA ILE A 341 8.14 4.26 -3.37
C ILE A 341 8.51 2.87 -3.89
N GLY A 342 8.37 1.82 -3.08
CA GLY A 342 8.64 0.45 -3.47
C GLY A 342 7.72 -0.03 -4.59
N VAL A 343 6.41 0.21 -4.48
CA VAL A 343 5.41 -0.05 -5.53
C VAL A 343 5.81 0.61 -6.84
N THR A 344 6.22 1.87 -6.80
CA THR A 344 6.69 2.62 -7.97
C THR A 344 7.89 1.94 -8.65
N ILE A 345 8.92 1.64 -7.87
CA ILE A 345 10.16 1.03 -8.38
C ILE A 345 9.86 -0.37 -8.94
N GLY A 346 9.13 -1.20 -8.20
CA GLY A 346 8.81 -2.56 -8.59
C GLY A 346 7.92 -2.62 -9.83
N SER A 347 6.84 -1.85 -9.87
CA SER A 347 5.92 -1.80 -11.01
C SER A 347 6.56 -1.20 -12.27
N LEU A 348 7.42 -0.19 -12.13
CA LEU A 348 8.20 0.35 -13.26
C LEU A 348 9.13 -0.72 -13.82
N THR A 349 9.87 -1.41 -12.96
CA THR A 349 10.77 -2.51 -13.35
C THR A 349 9.98 -3.62 -14.05
N ALA A 350 8.81 -4.01 -13.52
CA ALA A 350 7.94 -4.98 -14.15
C ALA A 350 7.44 -4.52 -15.52
N SER A 351 7.00 -3.27 -15.62
CA SER A 351 6.44 -2.69 -16.85
C SER A 351 7.47 -2.57 -17.99
N ILE A 352 8.73 -2.29 -17.64
CA ILE A 352 9.83 -2.30 -18.60
C ILE A 352 10.26 -3.73 -18.88
N GLY A 353 10.46 -4.53 -17.83
CA GLY A 353 11.01 -5.89 -17.92
C GLY A 353 10.17 -6.83 -18.79
N ILE A 354 8.84 -6.77 -18.68
CA ILE A 354 7.93 -7.63 -19.44
C ILE A 354 8.03 -7.45 -20.97
N ARG A 355 8.71 -6.40 -21.46
CA ARG A 355 9.02 -6.20 -22.88
C ARG A 355 10.17 -7.08 -23.34
N TYR A 356 11.06 -7.47 -22.43
CA TYR A 356 12.32 -8.15 -22.74
C TYR A 356 12.36 -9.59 -22.25
N ILE A 357 11.57 -9.93 -21.23
CA ILE A 357 11.54 -11.27 -20.62
C ILE A 357 10.14 -11.89 -20.76
N LYS A 358 10.10 -13.24 -20.73
CA LYS A 358 8.83 -13.99 -20.68
C LYS A 358 8.17 -13.81 -19.31
N LEU A 359 6.84 -13.88 -19.28
CA LEU A 359 6.07 -13.77 -18.03
C LEU A 359 6.49 -14.81 -16.98
N ALA A 360 6.88 -16.01 -17.41
CA ALA A 360 7.45 -17.06 -16.55
C ALA A 360 8.71 -16.62 -15.79
N GLN A 361 9.43 -15.65 -16.30
CA GLN A 361 10.69 -15.15 -15.74
C GLN A 361 10.52 -13.92 -14.83
N ILE A 362 9.28 -13.50 -14.59
CA ILE A 362 8.98 -12.26 -13.86
C ILE A 362 9.58 -12.26 -12.44
N GLY A 363 9.73 -13.43 -11.81
CA GLY A 363 10.37 -13.58 -10.51
C GLY A 363 11.79 -13.01 -10.44
N TRP A 364 12.56 -13.10 -11.54
CA TRP A 364 13.92 -12.55 -11.59
C TRP A 364 13.98 -11.04 -11.37
N LEU A 365 12.95 -10.30 -11.81
CA LEU A 365 12.88 -8.86 -11.63
C LEU A 365 12.83 -8.47 -10.15
N GLY A 366 12.18 -9.31 -9.32
CA GLY A 366 12.08 -9.10 -7.88
C GLY A 366 13.34 -9.53 -7.10
N CYS A 367 14.14 -10.47 -7.64
CA CYS A 367 15.27 -11.05 -6.92
C CYS A 367 16.34 -10.02 -6.55
N GLY A 368 16.65 -9.06 -7.43
CA GLY A 368 17.61 -7.99 -7.13
C GLY A 368 17.19 -7.15 -5.94
N TYR A 369 15.92 -6.79 -5.88
CA TYR A 369 15.35 -6.02 -4.75
C TYR A 369 15.29 -6.87 -3.47
N ALA A 370 14.90 -8.13 -3.56
CA ALA A 370 14.90 -9.03 -2.41
C ALA A 370 16.31 -9.20 -1.82
N LEU A 371 17.35 -9.25 -2.66
CA LEU A 371 18.74 -9.27 -2.21
C LEU A 371 19.12 -7.99 -1.47
N ILE A 372 18.73 -6.82 -1.98
CA ILE A 372 18.89 -5.54 -1.26
C ILE A 372 18.15 -5.59 0.08
N GLY A 373 16.94 -6.16 0.12
CA GLY A 373 16.17 -6.39 1.35
C GLY A 373 16.92 -7.26 2.36
N VAL A 374 17.57 -8.35 1.92
CA VAL A 374 18.40 -9.21 2.77
C VAL A 374 19.59 -8.44 3.34
N LEU A 375 20.38 -7.78 2.50
CA LEU A 375 21.56 -7.02 2.92
C LEU A 375 21.18 -5.86 3.85
N GLY A 376 20.10 -5.14 3.52
CA GLY A 376 19.55 -4.07 4.37
C GLY A 376 19.07 -4.60 5.71
N SER A 377 18.42 -5.76 5.77
CA SER A 377 17.96 -6.36 7.03
C SER A 377 19.12 -6.80 7.92
N LEU A 378 20.22 -7.30 7.37
CA LEU A 378 21.44 -7.59 8.13
C LEU A 378 22.05 -6.32 8.75
N SER A 379 22.06 -5.22 7.99
CA SER A 379 22.54 -3.92 8.46
C SER A 379 21.61 -3.33 9.53
N LEU A 380 20.29 -3.47 9.36
CA LEU A 380 19.30 -3.09 10.36
C LEU A 380 19.49 -3.87 11.68
N LEU A 381 19.71 -5.18 11.60
CA LEU A 381 19.96 -6.02 12.78
C LEU A 381 21.23 -5.61 13.54
N LYS A 382 22.30 -5.22 12.81
CA LYS A 382 23.51 -4.66 13.43
C LYS A 382 23.22 -3.33 14.14
N ALA A 383 22.43 -2.44 13.53
CA ALA A 383 22.03 -1.16 14.14
C ALA A 383 21.18 -1.36 15.40
N LEU A 384 20.22 -2.30 15.39
CA LEU A 384 19.40 -2.66 16.54
C LEU A 384 20.22 -3.23 17.72
N LYS A 385 21.22 -4.08 17.44
CA LYS A 385 22.12 -4.62 18.46
C LYS A 385 22.98 -3.51 19.10
N ARG A 386 23.52 -2.59 18.30
CA ARG A 386 24.31 -1.45 18.79
C ARG A 386 23.50 -0.50 19.67
N SER A 387 22.23 -0.26 19.34
CA SER A 387 21.34 0.57 20.14
C SER A 387 21.04 -0.06 21.51
N LYS A 388 20.83 -1.40 21.57
CA LYS A 388 20.61 -2.12 22.84
C LYS A 388 21.85 -2.15 23.73
N ALA A 389 23.05 -2.11 23.15
CA ALA A 389 24.29 -2.09 23.93
C ALA A 389 24.64 -0.71 24.51
N LYS A 390 23.96 0.36 24.05
CA LYS A 390 24.15 1.74 24.53
C LYS A 390 23.08 2.18 25.56
N SER A 391 21.99 1.42 25.70
CA SER A 391 20.92 1.62 26.67
C SER A 391 21.14 0.75 27.89
#